data_1317d46eae40e14b60d1e24563c0e3a8
#
_entry.id   1317d46eae40e14b60d1e24563c0e3a8
#
_cell.length_a   1.000
_cell.length_b   1.000
_cell.length_c   1.000
_cell.angle_alpha   90.00
_cell.angle_beta   90.00
_cell.angle_gamma   90.00
#
_symmetry.space_group_name_H-M   'P 1'
#
loop_
_entity.id
_entity.type
_entity.pdbx_description
1 polymer ?
#
loop_
_entity_poly.entity_id
_entity_poly.type
_entity_poly.pdbx_seq_one_letter_code
_entity_poly.pdbx_strand_id
1 'polypeptide(L)'
;MSFRAVMALSGGMDSTSLLLRLLREGYYVTCVSFLYGQKHSIEIEKAIENIERLQSNGLRLEHKVIDLSSVMGSFHSALTDENIEVPEGHYEELQMKQTVVPNRNSIFSSILYGMGLSISLAENCDVVIALGVHSGDHAIYPDCRPEFYNALSNAFSIGNWDSERISFELPYINGDKTTILKDALISCDILNLNFNEIMGSTITSYNPDKNGISSGKSGSDVERILAFHEIGLVDPIQYSSSWDSVLENALKLKHKVGE
;
A
#
# COMPACT_ATOMS: atom_id res chain seq x y z
N MET A 1 13.43 17.37 18.19
CA MET A 1 12.26 16.48 18.40
C MET A 1 12.30 15.44 17.31
N SER A 2 12.06 14.18 17.63
CA SER A 2 12.04 13.11 16.62
C SER A 2 10.62 13.05 16.04
N PHE A 3 10.48 13.23 14.74
CA PHE A 3 9.21 12.99 14.06
C PHE A 3 8.95 11.48 14.02
N ARG A 4 7.77 11.04 14.46
CA ARG A 4 7.39 9.63 14.51
C ARG A 4 6.24 9.36 13.55
N ALA A 5 6.33 8.24 12.85
CA ALA A 5 5.25 7.76 12.00
C ALA A 5 4.97 6.28 12.26
N VAL A 6 3.70 5.89 12.22
CA VAL A 6 3.27 4.47 12.18
C VAL A 6 2.51 4.27 10.89
N MET A 7 2.89 3.29 10.09
CA MET A 7 2.27 3.09 8.78
C MET A 7 1.95 1.63 8.48
N ALA A 8 0.93 1.40 7.65
CA ALA A 8 0.71 0.10 7.03
C ALA A 8 1.69 -0.11 5.87
N LEU A 9 2.42 -1.23 5.88
CA LEU A 9 3.35 -1.63 4.82
C LEU A 9 2.90 -3.00 4.27
N SER A 10 2.34 -3.00 3.06
CA SER A 10 1.87 -4.24 2.40
C SER A 10 2.96 -4.95 1.60
N GLY A 11 4.06 -4.28 1.26
CA GLY A 11 5.06 -4.74 0.29
C GLY A 11 4.70 -4.40 -1.16
N GLY A 12 3.57 -3.73 -1.37
CA GLY A 12 3.18 -3.15 -2.66
C GLY A 12 3.86 -1.82 -2.95
N MET A 13 3.75 -1.38 -4.21
CA MET A 13 4.34 -0.15 -4.72
C MET A 13 3.89 1.09 -3.90
N ASP A 14 2.59 1.21 -3.62
CA ASP A 14 2.01 2.40 -3.01
C ASP A 14 2.49 2.60 -1.57
N SER A 15 2.44 1.53 -0.76
CA SER A 15 2.92 1.57 0.64
C SER A 15 4.44 1.73 0.74
N THR A 16 5.20 1.14 -0.20
CA THR A 16 6.65 1.32 -0.27
C THR A 16 7.00 2.76 -0.65
N SER A 17 6.28 3.36 -1.59
CA SER A 17 6.45 4.76 -1.97
C SER A 17 6.16 5.71 -0.80
N LEU A 18 5.10 5.43 -0.02
CA LEU A 18 4.79 6.19 1.19
C LEU A 18 5.91 6.08 2.24
N LEU A 19 6.46 4.87 2.44
CA LEU A 19 7.61 4.68 3.33
C LEU A 19 8.80 5.54 2.92
N LEU A 20 9.15 5.55 1.64
CA LEU A 20 10.24 6.38 1.11
C LEU A 20 9.98 7.88 1.35
N ARG A 21 8.75 8.33 1.16
CA ARG A 21 8.34 9.70 1.45
C ARG A 21 8.55 10.06 2.91
N LEU A 22 8.04 9.27 3.85
CA LEU A 22 8.17 9.51 5.28
C LEU A 22 9.65 9.54 5.72
N LEU A 23 10.48 8.64 5.18
CA LEU A 23 11.92 8.63 5.46
C LEU A 23 12.61 9.86 4.91
N ARG A 24 12.27 10.33 3.69
CA ARG A 24 12.75 11.57 3.10
C ARG A 24 12.37 12.79 3.95
N GLU A 25 11.18 12.80 4.53
CA GLU A 25 10.70 13.86 5.41
C GLU A 25 11.30 13.78 6.85
N GLY A 26 12.14 12.79 7.11
CA GLY A 26 12.92 12.66 8.35
C GLY A 26 12.20 11.96 9.50
N TYR A 27 11.10 11.27 9.23
CA TYR A 27 10.42 10.45 10.24
C TYR A 27 11.27 9.25 10.66
N TYR A 28 11.17 8.87 11.93
CA TYR A 28 11.45 7.51 12.36
C TYR A 28 10.17 6.69 12.19
N VAL A 29 10.19 5.71 11.31
CA VAL A 29 8.97 5.03 10.85
C VAL A 29 8.84 3.65 11.49
N THR A 30 7.69 3.39 12.15
CA THR A 30 7.26 2.06 12.54
C THR A 30 6.37 1.49 11.43
N CYS A 31 6.92 0.59 10.63
CA CYS A 31 6.20 -0.11 9.56
C CYS A 31 5.44 -1.31 10.13
N VAL A 32 4.18 -1.48 9.77
CA VAL A 32 3.35 -2.61 10.21
C VAL A 32 2.81 -3.35 9.00
N SER A 33 3.20 -4.62 8.86
CA SER A 33 2.62 -5.54 7.88
C SER A 33 1.59 -6.43 8.56
N PHE A 34 0.47 -6.67 7.89
CA PHE A 34 -0.62 -7.49 8.41
C PHE A 34 -0.73 -8.80 7.64
N LEU A 35 -0.70 -9.92 8.38
CA LEU A 35 -1.19 -11.21 7.90
C LEU A 35 -2.67 -11.28 8.23
N TYR A 36 -3.55 -11.38 7.24
CA TYR A 36 -5.00 -11.39 7.44
C TYR A 36 -5.71 -12.54 6.70
N GLY A 37 -4.94 -13.58 6.33
CA GLY A 37 -5.44 -14.72 5.58
C GLY A 37 -5.44 -14.49 4.06
N GLN A 38 -4.68 -13.49 3.55
CA GLN A 38 -4.49 -13.29 2.12
C GLN A 38 -3.82 -14.49 1.48
N LYS A 39 -4.20 -14.79 0.23
CA LYS A 39 -3.75 -15.96 -0.53
C LYS A 39 -2.23 -16.04 -0.73
N HIS A 40 -1.54 -14.89 -0.73
CA HIS A 40 -0.11 -14.83 -1.00
C HIS A 40 0.62 -14.09 0.12
N SER A 41 1.54 -14.78 0.80
CA SER A 41 2.42 -14.20 1.83
C SER A 41 3.65 -13.49 1.26
N ILE A 42 3.91 -13.66 -0.05
CA ILE A 42 5.09 -13.13 -0.73
C ILE A 42 5.20 -11.59 -0.65
N GLU A 43 4.07 -10.90 -0.48
CA GLU A 43 4.05 -9.45 -0.22
C GLU A 43 4.85 -9.07 1.03
N ILE A 44 4.74 -9.88 2.10
CA ILE A 44 5.45 -9.64 3.36
C ILE A 44 6.95 -9.91 3.20
N GLU A 45 7.32 -10.93 2.43
CA GLU A 45 8.73 -11.21 2.12
C GLU A 45 9.35 -10.02 1.37
N LYS A 46 8.63 -9.44 0.39
CA LYS A 46 9.07 -8.24 -0.33
C LYS A 46 9.14 -6.99 0.56
N ALA A 47 8.20 -6.85 1.50
CA ALA A 47 8.28 -5.80 2.51
C ALA A 47 9.56 -5.94 3.35
N ILE A 48 9.88 -7.16 3.82
CA ILE A 48 11.09 -7.44 4.61
C ILE A 48 12.35 -7.14 3.80
N GLU A 49 12.44 -7.61 2.53
CA GLU A 49 13.58 -7.31 1.65
C GLU A 49 13.85 -5.80 1.53
N ASN A 50 12.81 -5.00 1.32
CA ASN A 50 12.94 -3.54 1.24
C ASN A 50 13.32 -2.92 2.59
N ILE A 51 12.74 -3.37 3.70
CA ILE A 51 13.10 -2.92 5.05
C ILE A 51 14.59 -3.14 5.33
N GLU A 52 15.10 -4.35 5.09
CA GLU A 52 16.52 -4.69 5.30
C GLU A 52 17.44 -3.81 4.42
N ARG A 53 17.06 -3.60 3.17
CA ARG A 53 17.79 -2.70 2.25
C ARG A 53 17.82 -1.27 2.77
N LEU A 54 16.70 -0.71 3.21
CA LEU A 54 16.61 0.65 3.72
C LEU A 54 17.40 0.81 5.03
N GLN A 55 17.34 -0.17 5.94
CA GLN A 55 18.14 -0.19 7.17
C GLN A 55 19.66 -0.27 6.88
N SER A 56 20.06 -1.08 5.88
CA SER A 56 21.46 -1.20 5.45
C SER A 56 21.99 0.12 4.88
N ASN A 57 21.11 0.98 4.35
CA ASN A 57 21.43 2.34 3.91
C ASN A 57 21.38 3.37 5.06
N GLY A 58 21.25 2.92 6.31
CA GLY A 58 21.29 3.78 7.50
C GLY A 58 19.98 4.54 7.79
N LEU A 59 18.89 4.19 7.13
CA LEU A 59 17.59 4.81 7.35
C LEU A 59 16.94 4.29 8.63
N ARG A 60 16.22 5.18 9.33
CA ARG A 60 15.68 4.93 10.67
C ARG A 60 14.25 4.42 10.59
N LEU A 61 14.09 3.11 10.65
CA LEU A 61 12.78 2.46 10.65
C LEU A 61 12.82 1.13 11.42
N GLU A 62 11.66 0.71 11.89
CA GLU A 62 11.42 -0.63 12.46
C GLU A 62 10.26 -1.31 11.73
N HIS A 63 10.21 -2.64 11.74
CA HIS A 63 9.16 -3.42 11.11
C HIS A 63 8.53 -4.38 12.10
N LYS A 64 7.20 -4.44 12.07
CA LYS A 64 6.39 -5.39 12.85
C LYS A 64 5.43 -6.12 11.93
N VAL A 65 5.31 -7.43 12.12
CA VAL A 65 4.30 -8.25 11.44
C VAL A 65 3.23 -8.63 12.46
N ILE A 66 1.99 -8.32 12.16
CA ILE A 66 0.83 -8.62 13.02
C ILE A 66 -0.05 -9.64 12.31
N ASP A 67 -0.27 -10.78 12.97
CA ASP A 67 -1.12 -11.85 12.44
C ASP A 67 -2.57 -11.67 12.90
N LEU A 68 -3.46 -11.38 11.95
CA LEU A 68 -4.91 -11.26 12.09
C LEU A 68 -5.66 -12.40 11.38
N SER A 69 -4.95 -13.43 10.89
CA SER A 69 -5.52 -14.50 10.06
C SER A 69 -6.66 -15.24 10.75
N SER A 70 -6.57 -15.45 12.07
CA SER A 70 -7.62 -16.10 12.85
C SER A 70 -8.94 -15.33 12.92
N VAL A 71 -8.89 -14.02 12.79
CA VAL A 71 -10.07 -13.14 12.81
C VAL A 71 -10.56 -12.87 11.40
N MET A 72 -9.68 -12.37 10.55
CA MET A 72 -10.04 -11.87 9.21
C MET A 72 -10.18 -13.00 8.18
N GLY A 73 -9.60 -14.18 8.41
CA GLY A 73 -9.82 -15.37 7.58
C GLY A 73 -11.28 -15.87 7.57
N SER A 74 -12.12 -15.41 8.53
CA SER A 74 -13.57 -15.67 8.51
C SER A 74 -14.37 -14.67 7.67
N PHE A 75 -13.73 -13.62 7.11
CA PHE A 75 -14.39 -12.61 6.30
C PHE A 75 -14.51 -13.08 4.86
N HIS A 76 -15.69 -12.86 4.26
CA HIS A 76 -15.96 -13.29 2.89
C HIS A 76 -15.34 -12.30 1.87
N SER A 77 -14.30 -12.74 1.16
CA SER A 77 -13.64 -11.98 0.10
C SER A 77 -12.86 -12.88 -0.84
N ALA A 78 -12.77 -12.53 -2.12
CA ALA A 78 -11.92 -13.22 -3.08
C ALA A 78 -10.42 -13.17 -2.72
N LEU A 79 -10.00 -12.26 -1.85
CA LEU A 79 -8.62 -12.16 -1.39
C LEU A 79 -8.29 -13.11 -0.23
N THR A 80 -9.29 -13.60 0.51
CA THR A 80 -9.12 -14.45 1.69
C THR A 80 -9.72 -15.85 1.54
N ASP A 81 -10.67 -16.05 0.64
CA ASP A 81 -11.31 -17.35 0.40
C ASP A 81 -10.70 -18.02 -0.84
N GLU A 82 -10.08 -19.20 -0.64
CA GLU A 82 -9.42 -19.96 -1.71
C GLU A 82 -10.42 -20.48 -2.77
N ASN A 83 -11.69 -20.59 -2.44
CA ASN A 83 -12.74 -21.07 -3.35
C ASN A 83 -13.28 -19.98 -4.28
N ILE A 84 -12.92 -18.70 -4.07
CA ILE A 84 -13.35 -17.57 -4.90
C ILE A 84 -12.17 -17.13 -5.75
N GLU A 85 -12.33 -17.17 -7.08
CA GLU A 85 -11.31 -16.67 -8.00
C GLU A 85 -11.18 -15.14 -7.89
N VAL A 86 -9.94 -14.63 -7.91
CA VAL A 86 -9.68 -13.18 -7.96
C VAL A 86 -10.03 -12.69 -9.37
N PRO A 87 -10.97 -11.73 -9.52
CA PRO A 87 -11.38 -11.26 -10.83
C PRO A 87 -10.22 -10.56 -11.56
N GLU A 88 -10.15 -10.75 -12.88
CA GLU A 88 -9.26 -10.02 -13.79
C GLU A 88 -10.00 -8.81 -14.38
N GLY A 89 -9.28 -7.76 -14.79
CA GLY A 89 -9.83 -6.59 -15.48
C GLY A 89 -9.54 -5.27 -14.78
N HIS A 90 -10.22 -4.19 -15.19
CA HIS A 90 -10.02 -2.85 -14.63
C HIS A 90 -10.79 -2.68 -13.32
N TYR A 91 -10.25 -1.87 -12.38
CA TYR A 91 -10.87 -1.61 -11.06
C TYR A 91 -12.28 -1.04 -11.08
N GLU A 92 -12.69 -0.38 -12.15
CA GLU A 92 -14.05 0.19 -12.26
C GLU A 92 -15.14 -0.85 -12.51
N GLU A 93 -14.77 -2.11 -12.77
CA GLU A 93 -15.75 -3.18 -13.03
C GLU A 93 -16.39 -3.67 -11.72
N LEU A 94 -17.73 -3.83 -11.73
CA LEU A 94 -18.50 -4.24 -10.54
C LEU A 94 -18.04 -5.55 -9.90
N GLN A 95 -17.47 -6.47 -10.71
CA GLN A 95 -16.90 -7.73 -10.22
C GLN A 95 -15.74 -7.53 -9.24
N MET A 96 -15.03 -6.40 -9.31
CA MET A 96 -13.95 -6.08 -8.39
C MET A 96 -14.40 -5.89 -6.93
N LYS A 97 -15.69 -5.68 -6.69
CA LYS A 97 -16.25 -5.66 -5.32
C LYS A 97 -16.02 -6.97 -4.56
N GLN A 98 -15.80 -8.08 -5.23
CA GLN A 98 -15.48 -9.36 -4.59
C GLN A 98 -14.09 -9.36 -3.92
N THR A 99 -13.20 -8.43 -4.28
CA THR A 99 -11.88 -8.25 -3.64
C THR A 99 -11.94 -7.44 -2.34
N VAL A 100 -13.08 -6.84 -2.03
CA VAL A 100 -13.24 -6.08 -0.79
C VAL A 100 -13.21 -7.04 0.41
N VAL A 101 -12.24 -6.87 1.29
CA VAL A 101 -12.25 -7.52 2.62
C VAL A 101 -13.00 -6.61 3.57
N PRO A 102 -14.15 -7.05 4.11
CA PRO A 102 -15.00 -6.19 4.92
C PRO A 102 -14.26 -5.50 6.06
N ASN A 103 -14.37 -4.17 6.14
CA ASN A 103 -13.82 -3.34 7.22
C ASN A 103 -12.28 -3.41 7.41
N ARG A 104 -11.54 -3.88 6.41
CA ARG A 104 -10.08 -4.12 6.50
C ARG A 104 -9.32 -2.85 6.90
N ASN A 105 -9.54 -1.74 6.19
CA ASN A 105 -8.79 -0.50 6.43
C ASN A 105 -9.15 0.13 7.78
N SER A 106 -10.38 -0.05 8.28
CA SER A 106 -10.77 0.37 9.63
C SER A 106 -10.03 -0.42 10.71
N ILE A 107 -9.93 -1.75 10.57
CA ILE A 107 -9.22 -2.62 11.52
C ILE A 107 -7.74 -2.26 11.54
N PHE A 108 -7.10 -2.14 10.37
CA PHE A 108 -5.69 -1.75 10.28
C PHE A 108 -5.46 -0.37 10.90
N SER A 109 -6.27 0.62 10.56
CA SER A 109 -6.19 1.97 11.11
C SER A 109 -6.36 1.99 12.63
N SER A 110 -7.25 1.15 13.19
CA SER A 110 -7.45 1.05 14.64
C SER A 110 -6.19 0.54 15.35
N ILE A 111 -5.53 -0.46 14.79
CA ILE A 111 -4.29 -1.01 15.34
C ILE A 111 -3.16 0.02 15.24
N LEU A 112 -2.98 0.63 14.06
CA LEU A 112 -1.96 1.65 13.84
C LEU A 112 -2.15 2.85 14.77
N TYR A 113 -3.41 3.29 14.96
CA TYR A 113 -3.74 4.39 15.85
C TYR A 113 -3.38 4.07 17.31
N GLY A 114 -3.76 2.89 17.80
CA GLY A 114 -3.40 2.44 19.15
C GLY A 114 -1.90 2.34 19.37
N MET A 115 -1.14 1.89 18.36
CA MET A 115 0.32 1.87 18.38
C MET A 115 0.90 3.29 18.40
N GLY A 116 0.38 4.18 17.55
CA GLY A 116 0.80 5.58 17.49
C GLY A 116 0.56 6.30 18.81
N LEU A 117 -0.62 6.12 19.40
CA LEU A 117 -0.96 6.69 20.71
C LEU A 117 -0.01 6.17 21.80
N SER A 118 0.28 4.87 21.80
CA SER A 118 1.23 4.28 22.76
C SER A 118 2.65 4.85 22.62
N ILE A 119 3.13 5.07 21.39
CA ILE A 119 4.42 5.71 21.13
C ILE A 119 4.39 7.17 21.59
N SER A 120 3.33 7.91 21.25
CA SER A 120 3.16 9.31 21.65
C SER A 120 3.23 9.49 23.16
N LEU A 121 2.54 8.63 23.91
CA LEU A 121 2.53 8.64 25.37
C LEU A 121 3.92 8.29 25.95
N ALA A 122 4.58 7.29 25.38
CA ALA A 122 5.88 6.83 25.89
C ALA A 122 7.03 7.82 25.60
N GLU A 123 7.02 8.43 24.41
CA GLU A 123 8.10 9.31 23.94
C GLU A 123 7.77 10.81 24.10
N ASN A 124 6.54 11.15 24.50
CA ASN A 124 6.02 12.51 24.63
C ASN A 124 6.19 13.33 23.33
N CYS A 125 5.76 12.76 22.20
CA CYS A 125 5.91 13.35 20.87
C CYS A 125 4.62 13.21 20.04
N ASP A 126 4.51 14.00 18.97
CA ASP A 126 3.46 13.84 17.98
C ASP A 126 3.77 12.65 17.07
N VAL A 127 2.71 11.94 16.65
CA VAL A 127 2.83 10.77 15.77
C VAL A 127 1.83 10.88 14.62
N VAL A 128 2.30 10.60 13.41
CA VAL A 128 1.42 10.47 12.25
C VAL A 128 1.09 9.01 11.97
N ILE A 129 -0.17 8.74 11.61
CA ILE A 129 -0.64 7.45 11.12
C ILE A 129 -0.75 7.57 9.61
N ALA A 130 0.01 6.77 8.87
CA ALA A 130 0.10 6.92 7.42
C ALA A 130 -0.35 5.65 6.68
N LEU A 131 -1.17 5.84 5.62
CA LEU A 131 -1.63 4.78 4.73
C LEU A 131 -1.50 5.24 3.27
N GLY A 132 -1.11 4.31 2.40
CA GLY A 132 -0.89 4.56 0.97
C GLY A 132 -2.16 4.46 0.12
N VAL A 133 -3.29 4.94 0.63
CA VAL A 133 -4.57 4.97 -0.10
C VAL A 133 -4.57 6.07 -1.15
N HIS A 134 -5.21 5.81 -2.31
CA HIS A 134 -5.23 6.73 -3.44
C HIS A 134 -6.57 6.76 -4.17
N SER A 135 -6.77 7.72 -5.08
CA SER A 135 -8.05 7.96 -5.75
C SER A 135 -8.49 6.81 -6.67
N GLY A 136 -7.57 6.04 -7.25
CA GLY A 136 -7.88 4.88 -8.08
C GLY A 136 -8.70 3.81 -7.34
N ASP A 137 -8.54 3.71 -6.03
CA ASP A 137 -9.27 2.76 -5.19
C ASP A 137 -10.71 3.22 -4.84
N HIS A 138 -11.04 4.51 -4.99
CA HIS A 138 -12.29 5.09 -4.47
C HIS A 138 -13.58 4.50 -5.07
N ALA A 139 -13.51 3.99 -6.29
CA ALA A 139 -14.67 3.41 -6.97
C ALA A 139 -15.12 2.08 -6.32
N ILE A 140 -14.17 1.26 -5.91
CA ILE A 140 -14.38 -0.10 -5.41
C ILE A 140 -14.30 -0.18 -3.89
N TYR A 141 -13.38 0.56 -3.28
CA TYR A 141 -13.10 0.52 -1.85
C TYR A 141 -13.61 1.80 -1.16
N PRO A 142 -14.84 1.79 -0.58
CA PRO A 142 -15.39 2.95 0.13
C PRO A 142 -14.51 3.41 1.30
N ASP A 143 -13.77 2.48 1.91
CA ASP A 143 -12.82 2.70 3.00
C ASP A 143 -11.44 3.23 2.56
N CYS A 144 -11.31 3.63 1.28
CA CYS A 144 -10.19 4.41 0.75
C CYS A 144 -10.53 5.89 0.51
N ARG A 145 -11.77 6.32 0.75
CA ARG A 145 -12.26 7.68 0.45
C ARG A 145 -11.92 8.69 1.55
N PRO A 146 -11.77 9.98 1.21
CA PRO A 146 -11.51 11.05 2.18
C PRO A 146 -12.56 11.11 3.30
N GLU A 147 -13.85 10.93 2.97
CA GLU A 147 -14.94 11.00 3.94
C GLU A 147 -14.83 9.90 5.01
N PHE A 148 -14.36 8.72 4.61
CA PHE A 148 -14.14 7.61 5.53
C PHE A 148 -13.05 7.97 6.55
N TYR A 149 -11.90 8.46 6.11
CA TYR A 149 -10.80 8.82 7.01
C TYR A 149 -11.11 10.04 7.88
N ASN A 150 -11.89 11.00 7.40
CA ASN A 150 -12.38 12.11 8.20
C ASN A 150 -13.28 11.62 9.33
N ALA A 151 -14.21 10.71 9.03
CA ALA A 151 -15.09 10.12 10.04
C ALA A 151 -14.31 9.25 11.03
N LEU A 152 -13.37 8.44 10.56
CA LEU A 152 -12.56 7.56 11.40
C LEU A 152 -11.63 8.35 12.32
N SER A 153 -10.96 9.39 11.82
CA SER A 153 -10.13 10.30 12.61
C SER A 153 -10.94 10.96 13.71
N ASN A 154 -12.15 11.46 13.39
CA ASN A 154 -13.05 12.04 14.37
C ASN A 154 -13.47 11.02 15.46
N ALA A 155 -13.81 9.79 15.05
CA ALA A 155 -14.18 8.74 15.98
C ALA A 155 -13.04 8.40 16.95
N PHE A 156 -11.81 8.29 16.45
CA PHE A 156 -10.63 8.02 17.29
C PHE A 156 -10.30 9.18 18.21
N SER A 157 -10.45 10.42 17.74
CA SER A 157 -10.22 11.63 18.53
C SER A 157 -11.23 11.74 19.70
N ILE A 158 -12.49 11.36 19.50
CA ILE A 158 -13.51 11.34 20.55
C ILE A 158 -13.30 10.16 21.51
N GLY A 159 -12.81 9.03 20.99
CA GLY A 159 -12.75 7.76 21.71
C GLY A 159 -11.47 7.57 22.55
N ASN A 160 -10.50 8.49 22.49
CA ASN A 160 -9.22 8.33 23.17
C ASN A 160 -8.77 9.62 23.87
N TRP A 161 -8.14 9.48 25.05
CA TRP A 161 -7.41 10.55 25.70
C TRP A 161 -6.10 10.84 24.93
N ASP A 162 -5.58 12.05 25.01
CA ASP A 162 -4.30 12.51 24.39
C ASP A 162 -4.27 12.34 22.85
N SER A 163 -5.46 12.30 22.23
CA SER A 163 -5.63 12.10 20.78
C SER A 163 -5.17 13.29 19.94
N GLU A 164 -5.01 14.47 20.52
CA GLU A 164 -4.55 15.69 19.84
C GLU A 164 -3.14 15.60 19.28
N ARG A 165 -2.35 14.61 19.74
CA ARG A 165 -0.99 14.35 19.25
C ARG A 165 -0.92 13.35 18.11
N ILE A 166 -2.08 12.79 17.71
CA ILE A 166 -2.15 11.80 16.64
C ILE A 166 -2.90 12.39 15.45
N SER A 167 -2.31 12.29 14.29
CA SER A 167 -2.94 12.71 13.04
C SER A 167 -2.82 11.65 11.97
N PHE A 168 -3.78 11.63 11.02
CA PHE A 168 -3.66 10.84 9.80
C PHE A 168 -2.91 11.63 8.74
N GLU A 169 -1.99 10.95 8.05
CA GLU A 169 -1.30 11.46 6.88
C GLU A 169 -1.54 10.53 5.68
N LEU A 170 -2.28 11.02 4.70
CA LEU A 170 -2.75 10.28 3.54
C LEU A 170 -2.37 11.05 2.26
N PRO A 171 -1.07 11.17 1.95
CA PRO A 171 -0.58 12.11 0.94
C PRO A 171 -1.07 11.80 -0.48
N TYR A 172 -1.51 10.57 -0.72
CA TYR A 172 -1.93 10.10 -2.04
C TYR A 172 -3.46 10.01 -2.19
N ILE A 173 -4.23 10.38 -1.16
CA ILE A 173 -5.69 10.15 -1.13
C ILE A 173 -6.42 10.76 -2.33
N ASN A 174 -5.93 11.86 -2.90
CA ASN A 174 -6.45 12.50 -4.11
C ASN A 174 -5.54 12.32 -5.34
N GLY A 175 -4.49 11.51 -5.22
CA GLY A 175 -3.54 11.20 -6.28
C GLY A 175 -3.84 9.86 -6.95
N ASP A 176 -3.06 9.55 -7.95
CA ASP A 176 -3.07 8.29 -8.69
C ASP A 176 -1.72 7.56 -8.57
N LYS A 177 -1.59 6.38 -9.16
CA LYS A 177 -0.34 5.61 -9.15
C LYS A 177 0.82 6.33 -9.84
N THR A 178 0.55 7.20 -10.80
CA THR A 178 1.57 8.05 -11.45
C THR A 178 2.14 9.07 -10.47
N THR A 179 1.27 9.70 -9.69
CA THR A 179 1.66 10.63 -8.60
C THR A 179 2.51 9.92 -7.56
N ILE A 180 2.12 8.71 -7.16
CA ILE A 180 2.84 7.87 -6.20
C ILE A 180 4.24 7.52 -6.70
N LEU A 181 4.37 7.08 -7.96
CA LEU A 181 5.66 6.75 -8.56
C LEU A 181 6.59 7.95 -8.71
N LYS A 182 6.07 9.11 -9.11
CA LYS A 182 6.84 10.36 -9.17
C LYS A 182 7.40 10.75 -7.80
N ASP A 183 6.60 10.61 -6.75
CA ASP A 183 7.05 10.89 -5.36
C ASP A 183 8.09 9.88 -4.88
N ALA A 184 7.94 8.59 -5.23
CA ALA A 184 8.93 7.56 -4.96
C ALA A 184 10.27 7.84 -5.67
N LEU A 185 10.23 8.26 -6.94
CA LEU A 185 11.42 8.59 -7.71
C LEU A 185 12.19 9.77 -7.05
N ILE A 186 11.48 10.83 -6.69
CA ILE A 186 12.05 11.98 -5.96
C ILE A 186 12.62 11.53 -4.60
N SER A 187 11.92 10.65 -3.89
CA SER A 187 12.35 10.16 -2.59
C SER A 187 13.62 9.32 -2.70
N CYS A 188 13.72 8.44 -3.70
CA CYS A 188 14.91 7.65 -3.96
C CYS A 188 16.12 8.53 -4.29
N ASP A 189 15.94 9.57 -5.11
CA ASP A 189 17.00 10.52 -5.45
C ASP A 189 17.54 11.24 -4.20
N ILE A 190 16.66 11.80 -3.38
CA ILE A 190 17.03 12.52 -2.15
C ILE A 190 17.67 11.59 -1.12
N LEU A 191 17.19 10.36 -0.99
CA LEU A 191 17.73 9.35 -0.07
C LEU A 191 18.95 8.61 -0.60
N ASN A 192 19.38 8.92 -1.83
CA ASN A 192 20.49 8.25 -2.54
C ASN A 192 20.27 6.73 -2.65
N LEU A 193 19.06 6.31 -3.04
CA LEU A 193 18.63 4.92 -3.22
C LEU A 193 18.45 4.59 -4.70
N ASN A 194 18.65 3.32 -5.07
CA ASN A 194 18.34 2.85 -6.41
C ASN A 194 16.83 2.58 -6.55
N PHE A 195 16.13 3.42 -7.32
CA PHE A 195 14.70 3.30 -7.56
C PHE A 195 14.29 1.93 -8.12
N ASN A 196 15.03 1.42 -9.11
CA ASN A 196 14.70 0.14 -9.74
C ASN A 196 14.87 -1.05 -8.77
N GLU A 197 15.84 -1.00 -7.87
CA GLU A 197 16.01 -2.04 -6.86
C GLU A 197 14.88 -2.02 -5.83
N ILE A 198 14.47 -0.84 -5.38
CA ILE A 198 13.35 -0.71 -4.42
C ILE A 198 12.04 -1.15 -5.09
N MET A 199 11.70 -0.60 -6.27
CA MET A 199 10.45 -0.92 -6.96
C MET A 199 10.42 -2.35 -7.50
N GLY A 200 11.58 -2.92 -7.86
CA GLY A 200 11.72 -4.32 -8.25
C GLY A 200 11.45 -5.32 -7.12
N SER A 201 11.60 -4.89 -5.86
CA SER A 201 11.24 -5.66 -4.67
C SER A 201 9.84 -5.30 -4.14
N THR A 202 8.89 -4.94 -5.01
CA THR A 202 7.48 -4.72 -4.63
C THR A 202 6.56 -5.64 -5.41
N ILE A 203 5.41 -6.00 -4.83
CA ILE A 203 4.35 -6.75 -5.50
C ILE A 203 3.07 -5.93 -5.45
N THR A 204 2.40 -5.81 -6.60
CA THR A 204 1.13 -5.10 -6.70
C THR A 204 -0.01 -6.04 -7.13
N SER A 205 0.34 -7.17 -7.76
CA SER A 205 -0.63 -8.15 -8.26
C SER A 205 -1.39 -8.83 -7.12
N TYR A 206 -2.71 -8.90 -7.23
CA TYR A 206 -3.55 -9.69 -6.32
C TYR A 206 -3.55 -11.19 -6.64
N ASN A 207 -2.97 -11.59 -7.77
CA ASN A 207 -2.88 -12.98 -8.19
C ASN A 207 -1.52 -13.26 -8.89
N PRO A 208 -0.40 -13.08 -8.18
CA PRO A 208 0.90 -13.47 -8.71
C PRO A 208 1.00 -15.01 -8.76
N ASP A 209 1.91 -15.54 -9.56
CA ASP A 209 2.24 -16.94 -9.48
C ASP A 209 2.99 -17.27 -8.17
N LYS A 210 3.28 -18.56 -7.95
CA LYS A 210 3.99 -19.05 -6.74
C LYS A 210 5.40 -18.47 -6.56
N ASN A 211 5.97 -17.86 -7.59
CA ASN A 211 7.28 -17.20 -7.56
C ASN A 211 7.15 -15.67 -7.44
N GLY A 212 5.93 -15.14 -7.35
CA GLY A 212 5.65 -13.71 -7.29
C GLY A 212 5.66 -13.01 -8.65
N ILE A 213 5.63 -13.78 -9.74
CA ILE A 213 5.60 -13.22 -11.10
C ILE A 213 4.17 -12.78 -11.41
N SER A 214 4.00 -11.52 -11.81
CA SER A 214 2.72 -10.97 -12.18
C SER A 214 2.29 -11.37 -13.60
N SER A 215 0.98 -11.62 -13.79
CA SER A 215 0.41 -11.81 -15.13
C SER A 215 0.29 -10.50 -15.92
N GLY A 216 0.30 -9.36 -15.26
CA GLY A 216 0.04 -8.06 -15.87
C GLY A 216 -1.44 -7.80 -16.19
N LYS A 217 -2.38 -8.60 -15.63
CA LYS A 217 -3.80 -8.58 -16.01
C LYS A 217 -4.74 -8.14 -14.88
N SER A 218 -4.32 -8.21 -13.62
CA SER A 218 -5.15 -7.71 -12.52
C SER A 218 -5.31 -6.20 -12.62
N GLY A 219 -6.38 -5.64 -12.05
CA GLY A 219 -6.62 -4.20 -12.06
C GLY A 219 -5.44 -3.42 -11.50
N SER A 220 -4.84 -3.91 -10.41
CA SER A 220 -3.65 -3.31 -9.80
C SER A 220 -2.41 -3.37 -10.69
N ASP A 221 -2.25 -4.46 -11.47
CA ASP A 221 -1.16 -4.58 -12.45
C ASP A 221 -1.34 -3.57 -13.58
N VAL A 222 -2.55 -3.48 -14.14
CA VAL A 222 -2.87 -2.55 -15.23
C VAL A 222 -2.56 -1.12 -14.84
N GLU A 223 -3.02 -0.67 -13.66
CA GLU A 223 -2.71 0.67 -13.17
C GLU A 223 -1.22 0.89 -12.96
N ARG A 224 -0.49 -0.09 -12.41
CA ARG A 224 0.95 -0.02 -12.22
C ARG A 224 1.69 0.11 -13.56
N ILE A 225 1.36 -0.73 -14.54
CA ILE A 225 1.96 -0.70 -15.89
C ILE A 225 1.73 0.66 -16.55
N LEU A 226 0.51 1.18 -16.49
CA LEU A 226 0.17 2.49 -17.06
C LEU A 226 0.91 3.62 -16.36
N ALA A 227 1.08 3.57 -15.05
CA ALA A 227 1.81 4.57 -14.30
C ALA A 227 3.31 4.59 -14.66
N PHE A 228 3.96 3.42 -14.78
CA PHE A 228 5.35 3.34 -15.25
C PHE A 228 5.50 3.85 -16.68
N HIS A 229 4.57 3.50 -17.58
CA HIS A 229 4.56 4.02 -18.95
C HIS A 229 4.43 5.56 -18.98
N GLU A 230 3.54 6.14 -18.16
CA GLU A 230 3.30 7.58 -18.13
C GLU A 230 4.53 8.37 -17.64
N ILE A 231 5.32 7.82 -16.74
CA ILE A 231 6.58 8.44 -16.30
C ILE A 231 7.77 8.12 -17.23
N GLY A 232 7.55 7.38 -18.32
CA GLY A 232 8.58 7.04 -19.32
C GLY A 232 9.59 5.99 -18.87
N LEU A 233 9.23 5.14 -17.90
CA LEU A 233 10.09 4.08 -17.37
C LEU A 233 9.51 2.69 -17.67
N VAL A 234 10.39 1.70 -17.70
CA VAL A 234 10.03 0.27 -17.70
C VAL A 234 9.88 -0.17 -16.25
N ASP A 235 8.81 -0.90 -15.95
CA ASP A 235 8.62 -1.45 -14.61
C ASP A 235 9.70 -2.51 -14.32
N PRO A 236 10.43 -2.40 -13.20
CA PRO A 236 11.51 -3.31 -12.86
C PRO A 236 11.06 -4.70 -12.36
N ILE A 237 9.76 -4.92 -12.09
CA ILE A 237 9.29 -6.27 -11.72
C ILE A 237 9.25 -7.22 -12.91
N GLN A 238 9.24 -8.51 -12.62
CA GLN A 238 9.07 -9.52 -13.63
C GLN A 238 7.59 -9.79 -13.91
N TYR A 239 7.25 -9.78 -15.21
CA TYR A 239 5.94 -10.21 -15.72
C TYR A 239 6.04 -11.57 -16.42
N SER A 240 4.94 -12.30 -16.53
CA SER A 240 4.84 -13.56 -17.26
C SER A 240 5.02 -13.40 -18.78
N SER A 241 4.94 -12.17 -19.29
CA SER A 241 5.13 -11.78 -20.69
C SER A 241 6.10 -10.60 -20.76
N SER A 242 6.56 -10.25 -21.98
CA SER A 242 7.44 -9.08 -22.17
C SER A 242 6.74 -7.77 -21.78
N TRP A 243 7.54 -6.75 -21.40
CA TRP A 243 7.02 -5.42 -21.08
C TRP A 243 6.11 -4.86 -22.20
N ASP A 244 6.54 -4.96 -23.46
CA ASP A 244 5.76 -4.46 -24.59
C ASP A 244 4.39 -5.13 -24.68
N SER A 245 4.32 -6.44 -24.41
CA SER A 245 3.08 -7.22 -24.45
C SER A 245 2.12 -6.83 -23.31
N VAL A 246 2.62 -6.69 -22.06
CA VAL A 246 1.76 -6.30 -20.94
C VAL A 246 1.31 -4.84 -21.05
N LEU A 247 2.17 -3.96 -21.59
CA LEU A 247 1.82 -2.56 -21.85
C LEU A 247 0.75 -2.44 -22.93
N GLU A 248 0.89 -3.16 -24.06
CA GLU A 248 -0.12 -3.15 -25.12
C GLU A 248 -1.49 -3.60 -24.58
N ASN A 249 -1.50 -4.62 -23.73
CA ASN A 249 -2.74 -5.10 -23.09
C ASN A 249 -3.33 -4.05 -22.14
N ALA A 250 -2.51 -3.43 -21.30
CA ALA A 250 -2.95 -2.39 -20.36
C ALA A 250 -3.54 -1.16 -21.09
N LEU A 251 -2.93 -0.73 -22.20
CA LEU A 251 -3.43 0.36 -23.02
C LEU A 251 -4.79 0.02 -23.67
N LYS A 252 -4.99 -1.22 -24.14
CA LYS A 252 -6.29 -1.67 -24.67
C LYS A 252 -7.39 -1.66 -23.61
N LEU A 253 -7.06 -2.02 -22.37
CA LEU A 253 -8.03 -2.00 -21.26
C LEU A 253 -8.40 -0.57 -20.86
N LYS A 254 -7.43 0.36 -20.83
CA LYS A 254 -7.69 1.78 -20.56
C LYS A 254 -8.67 2.40 -21.56
N HIS A 255 -8.57 2.06 -22.85
CA HIS A 255 -9.47 2.58 -23.89
C HIS A 255 -10.91 2.09 -23.77
N LYS A 256 -11.12 0.87 -23.24
CA LYS A 256 -12.48 0.31 -23.06
C LYS A 256 -13.29 0.97 -21.95
N VAL A 257 -12.62 1.58 -20.98
CA VAL A 257 -13.28 2.25 -19.83
C VAL A 257 -13.63 3.70 -20.16
N GLY A 258 -13.03 4.29 -21.21
CA GLY A 258 -13.30 5.66 -21.66
C GLY A 258 -14.43 5.78 -22.72
N GLU A 259 -15.03 4.64 -23.14
CA GLU A 259 -16.23 4.58 -24.00
C GLU A 259 -17.48 4.29 -23.16
#